data_845bce23c600fb46e3c93350a2d3f21a
#
_entry.id   845bce23c600fb46e3c93350a2d3f21a
#
_cell.length_a   1.000
_cell.length_b   1.000
_cell.length_c   1.000
_cell.angle_alpha   90.00
_cell.angle_beta   90.00
_cell.angle_gamma   90.00
#
_symmetry.space_group_name_H-M   'P 1'
#
loop_
_entity.id
_entity.type
_entity.pdbx_description
1 polymer ?
#
loop_
_entity_poly.entity_id
_entity_poly.type
_entity_poly.pdbx_seq_one_letter_code
_entity_poly.pdbx_strand_id
1 'polypeptide(L)'
;SGEPIIVPSQDVILGLYYMTRASVNAKGEGTVFANVSEVHRAYVSGNVALQARVKVRISEVINREDGESESRTDIVDTTVGRALLWEIVPLGIAFEMVNQSMTKKAVSRIINQCYRMVGLKPTVIFADQLMYTGYEYSTRSGSSIGINDFEIPDEKAKLIDMAEAEVKEIEDQYAAGLVTQGEKYNKVIDIWSRANDKVSKAMMERLSKEQVIGPDGQPVRPLPQALSPTGRASRPRAARGRWRRPGPAAGTAPPWRTGSGPAPGSR
;
A
#
# COMPACT_ATOMS: atom_id res chain seq x y z
N SER A 1 0.18 -27.32 2.40
CA SER A 1 -0.92 -26.58 3.05
C SER A 1 -2.05 -26.20 2.07
N GLY A 2 -1.85 -26.24 0.75
CA GLY A 2 -2.86 -25.94 -0.27
C GLY A 2 -3.22 -24.46 -0.43
N GLU A 3 -2.51 -23.56 0.21
CA GLU A 3 -2.71 -22.12 0.02
C GLU A 3 -1.90 -21.58 -1.17
N PRO A 4 -2.46 -20.61 -1.95
CA PRO A 4 -1.71 -19.99 -3.03
C PRO A 4 -0.48 -19.25 -2.50
N ILE A 5 0.69 -19.52 -3.13
CA ILE A 5 1.95 -18.83 -2.79
C ILE A 5 2.01 -17.46 -3.47
N ILE A 6 1.36 -17.31 -4.63
CA ILE A 6 1.34 -16.07 -5.41
C ILE A 6 0.34 -15.09 -4.78
N VAL A 7 0.80 -14.33 -3.81
CA VAL A 7 0.01 -13.26 -3.17
C VAL A 7 0.72 -11.94 -3.40
N PRO A 8 0.05 -10.93 -3.99
CA PRO A 8 0.61 -9.59 -4.16
C PRO A 8 1.06 -8.98 -2.84
N SER A 9 2.11 -8.17 -2.90
CA SER A 9 2.69 -7.50 -1.73
C SER A 9 3.19 -6.09 -2.10
N GLN A 10 3.69 -5.35 -1.13
CA GLN A 10 4.31 -4.03 -1.30
C GLN A 10 3.43 -3.05 -2.09
N ASP A 11 3.94 -2.49 -3.19
CA ASP A 11 3.30 -1.42 -3.96
C ASP A 11 1.96 -1.83 -4.55
N VAL A 12 1.78 -3.11 -4.89
CA VAL A 12 0.50 -3.63 -5.37
C VAL A 12 -0.59 -3.45 -4.31
N ILE A 13 -0.29 -3.84 -3.07
CA ILE A 13 -1.23 -3.68 -1.95
C ILE A 13 -1.50 -2.19 -1.66
N LEU A 14 -0.46 -1.36 -1.75
CA LEU A 14 -0.61 0.09 -1.58
C LEU A 14 -1.60 0.67 -2.60
N GLY A 15 -1.45 0.33 -3.88
CA GLY A 15 -2.34 0.78 -4.95
C GLY A 15 -3.77 0.29 -4.79
N LEU A 16 -3.96 -0.99 -4.49
CA LEU A 16 -5.29 -1.57 -4.24
C LEU A 16 -5.95 -0.95 -3.01
N TYR A 17 -5.20 -0.72 -1.96
CA TYR A 17 -5.71 -0.03 -0.78
C TYR A 17 -6.13 1.40 -1.08
N TYR A 18 -5.27 2.16 -1.79
CA TYR A 18 -5.58 3.52 -2.22
C TYR A 18 -6.86 3.58 -3.06
N MET A 19 -7.01 2.65 -4.01
CA MET A 19 -8.17 2.53 -4.88
C MET A 19 -9.47 2.26 -4.13
N THR A 20 -9.43 1.34 -3.16
CA THR A 20 -10.64 0.82 -2.48
C THR A 20 -11.02 1.55 -1.20
N ARG A 21 -10.23 2.55 -0.82
CA ARG A 21 -10.50 3.40 0.33
C ARG A 21 -11.73 4.28 0.08
N ALA A 22 -12.53 4.55 1.12
CA ALA A 22 -13.62 5.50 1.06
C ALA A 22 -13.17 6.89 1.55
N SER A 23 -13.61 7.95 0.89
CA SER A 23 -13.46 9.34 1.32
C SER A 23 -14.83 9.97 1.52
N VAL A 24 -14.96 10.81 2.53
CA VAL A 24 -16.18 11.57 2.81
C VAL A 24 -16.11 12.91 2.07
N ASN A 25 -17.23 13.39 1.55
CA ASN A 25 -17.35 14.62 0.74
C ASN A 25 -16.50 14.58 -0.54
N ALA A 26 -16.32 13.40 -1.13
CA ALA A 26 -15.65 13.27 -2.40
C ALA A 26 -16.58 13.68 -3.56
N LYS A 27 -15.98 14.19 -4.64
CA LYS A 27 -16.76 14.60 -5.83
C LYS A 27 -17.62 13.44 -6.34
N GLY A 28 -18.95 13.68 -6.50
CA GLY A 28 -19.89 12.70 -6.98
C GLY A 28 -20.40 11.71 -5.91
N GLU A 29 -20.20 12.00 -4.63
CA GLU A 29 -20.73 11.17 -3.53
C GLU A 29 -22.26 11.10 -3.60
N GLY A 30 -22.82 9.91 -3.36
CA GLY A 30 -24.25 9.66 -3.37
C GLY A 30 -24.85 9.40 -4.76
N THR A 31 -24.07 9.47 -5.82
CA THR A 31 -24.57 9.16 -7.18
C THR A 31 -24.97 7.68 -7.28
N VAL A 32 -26.05 7.43 -8.03
CA VAL A 32 -26.56 6.08 -8.31
C VAL A 32 -26.24 5.70 -9.75
N PHE A 33 -25.66 4.53 -9.96
CA PHE A 33 -25.28 4.01 -11.27
C PHE A 33 -26.03 2.71 -11.60
N ALA A 34 -26.41 2.57 -12.86
CA ALA A 34 -27.14 1.40 -13.36
C ALA A 34 -26.23 0.16 -13.53
N ASN A 35 -24.92 0.35 -13.73
CA ASN A 35 -23.94 -0.73 -13.88
C ASN A 35 -22.50 -0.22 -13.66
N VAL A 36 -21.55 -1.14 -13.58
CA VAL A 36 -20.12 -0.81 -13.38
C VAL A 36 -19.52 -0.04 -14.55
N SER A 37 -19.93 -0.34 -15.78
CA SER A 37 -19.45 0.37 -16.97
C SER A 37 -19.85 1.86 -16.98
N GLU A 38 -20.98 2.21 -16.37
CA GLU A 38 -21.39 3.59 -16.17
C GLU A 38 -20.49 4.29 -15.13
N VAL A 39 -20.16 3.61 -14.05
CA VAL A 39 -19.18 4.09 -13.05
C VAL A 39 -17.85 4.39 -13.72
N HIS A 40 -17.36 3.46 -14.56
CA HIS A 40 -16.09 3.62 -15.28
C HIS A 40 -16.12 4.88 -16.16
N ARG A 41 -17.16 5.07 -16.96
CA ARG A 41 -17.33 6.26 -17.81
C ARG A 41 -17.38 7.55 -17.00
N ALA A 42 -18.13 7.57 -15.90
CA ALA A 42 -18.22 8.71 -15.00
C ALA A 42 -16.87 9.05 -14.33
N TYR A 43 -16.08 8.03 -14.00
CA TYR A 43 -14.74 8.19 -13.45
C TYR A 43 -13.77 8.76 -14.50
N VAL A 44 -13.74 8.21 -15.71
CA VAL A 44 -12.85 8.66 -16.79
C VAL A 44 -13.19 10.09 -17.20
N SER A 45 -14.48 10.47 -17.23
CA SER A 45 -14.92 11.85 -17.51
C SER A 45 -14.67 12.82 -16.35
N GLY A 46 -14.15 12.35 -15.20
CA GLY A 46 -13.87 13.17 -14.04
C GLY A 46 -15.10 13.67 -13.29
N ASN A 47 -16.27 13.09 -13.52
CA ASN A 47 -17.52 13.47 -12.83
C ASN A 47 -17.57 12.95 -11.40
N VAL A 48 -16.91 11.83 -11.13
CA VAL A 48 -16.81 11.22 -9.80
C VAL A 48 -15.36 10.95 -9.40
N ALA A 49 -15.08 11.09 -8.12
CA ALA A 49 -13.76 10.75 -7.58
C ALA A 49 -13.65 9.25 -7.30
N LEU A 50 -12.44 8.71 -7.40
CA LEU A 50 -12.15 7.29 -7.17
C LEU A 50 -12.66 6.77 -5.83
N GLN A 51 -12.57 7.57 -4.79
CA GLN A 51 -12.88 7.22 -3.40
C GLN A 51 -14.29 7.66 -2.97
N ALA A 52 -15.09 8.20 -3.92
CA ALA A 52 -16.46 8.62 -3.65
C ALA A 52 -17.36 7.43 -3.32
N ARG A 53 -18.23 7.59 -2.33
CA ARG A 53 -19.28 6.62 -2.00
C ARG A 53 -20.41 6.75 -2.98
N VAL A 54 -20.79 5.65 -3.60
CA VAL A 54 -21.81 5.59 -4.65
C VAL A 54 -22.69 4.37 -4.48
N LYS A 55 -23.86 4.38 -5.12
CA LYS A 55 -24.73 3.20 -5.20
C LYS A 55 -24.66 2.64 -6.61
N VAL A 56 -24.37 1.35 -6.71
CA VAL A 56 -24.19 0.69 -8.01
C VAL A 56 -25.04 -0.57 -8.05
N ARG A 57 -25.74 -0.79 -9.17
CA ARG A 57 -26.40 -2.07 -9.44
C ARG A 57 -25.32 -3.06 -9.87
N ILE A 58 -25.11 -4.06 -9.05
CA ILE A 58 -24.13 -5.15 -9.27
C ILE A 58 -24.92 -6.41 -9.63
N SER A 59 -24.56 -7.02 -10.75
CA SER A 59 -25.01 -8.36 -11.11
C SER A 59 -23.86 -9.31 -10.86
N GLU A 60 -24.08 -10.29 -10.00
CA GLU A 60 -23.07 -11.26 -9.60
C GLU A 60 -23.58 -12.69 -9.82
N VAL A 61 -22.66 -13.58 -10.15
CA VAL A 61 -22.89 -15.03 -10.15
C VAL A 61 -21.97 -15.61 -9.10
N ILE A 62 -22.55 -16.22 -8.09
CA ILE A 62 -21.82 -16.77 -6.95
C ILE A 62 -21.82 -18.29 -7.07
N ASN A 63 -20.67 -18.91 -7.07
CA ASN A 63 -20.55 -20.36 -6.98
C ASN A 63 -20.62 -20.77 -5.50
N ARG A 64 -21.48 -21.75 -5.21
CA ARG A 64 -21.55 -22.39 -3.90
C ARG A 64 -20.63 -23.60 -3.84
N GLU A 65 -20.25 -24.01 -2.64
CA GLU A 65 -19.43 -25.21 -2.42
C GLU A 65 -20.13 -26.50 -2.93
N ASP A 66 -21.46 -26.47 -3.03
CA ASP A 66 -22.29 -27.57 -3.55
C ASP A 66 -22.25 -27.68 -5.08
N GLY A 67 -21.56 -26.77 -5.77
CA GLY A 67 -21.44 -26.72 -7.24
C GLY A 67 -22.62 -26.00 -7.92
N GLU A 68 -23.58 -25.48 -7.18
CA GLU A 68 -24.65 -24.64 -7.71
C GLU A 68 -24.19 -23.19 -7.88
N SER A 69 -24.69 -22.52 -8.94
CA SER A 69 -24.42 -21.09 -9.18
C SER A 69 -25.71 -20.30 -8.99
N GLU A 70 -25.63 -19.27 -8.14
CA GLU A 70 -26.73 -18.36 -7.89
C GLU A 70 -26.47 -17.01 -8.57
N SER A 71 -27.43 -16.53 -9.37
CA SER A 71 -27.35 -15.19 -9.98
C SER A 71 -28.17 -14.21 -9.17
N ARG A 72 -27.54 -13.11 -8.75
CA ARG A 72 -28.15 -12.06 -7.95
C ARG A 72 -27.87 -10.69 -8.56
N THR A 73 -28.83 -9.79 -8.49
CA THR A 73 -28.69 -8.40 -8.94
C THR A 73 -29.25 -7.47 -7.89
N ASP A 74 -28.39 -6.69 -7.28
CA ASP A 74 -28.76 -5.77 -6.20
C ASP A 74 -28.13 -4.40 -6.39
N ILE A 75 -28.73 -3.39 -5.76
CA ILE A 75 -28.12 -2.06 -5.63
C ILE A 75 -27.35 -2.04 -4.32
N VAL A 76 -26.03 -1.88 -4.42
CA VAL A 76 -25.12 -1.97 -3.28
C VAL A 76 -24.44 -0.61 -3.05
N ASP A 77 -24.31 -0.25 -1.77
CA ASP A 77 -23.50 0.89 -1.35
C ASP A 77 -22.02 0.51 -1.42
N THR A 78 -21.25 1.24 -2.23
CA THR A 78 -19.84 0.95 -2.48
C THR A 78 -19.04 2.22 -2.77
N THR A 79 -17.81 2.09 -3.23
CA THR A 79 -17.03 3.21 -3.77
C THR A 79 -16.72 2.98 -5.24
N VAL A 80 -16.46 4.08 -5.96
CA VAL A 80 -16.07 4.01 -7.36
C VAL A 80 -14.90 3.04 -7.57
N GLY A 81 -13.86 3.13 -6.73
CA GLY A 81 -12.70 2.24 -6.84
C GLY A 81 -13.02 0.76 -6.62
N ARG A 82 -13.91 0.40 -5.69
CA ARG A 82 -14.33 -0.99 -5.48
C ARG A 82 -15.16 -1.51 -6.65
N ALA A 83 -16.02 -0.67 -7.22
CA ALA A 83 -16.77 -1.03 -8.41
C ALA A 83 -15.83 -1.26 -9.62
N LEU A 84 -14.80 -0.45 -9.80
CA LEU A 84 -13.78 -0.66 -10.83
C LEU A 84 -12.95 -1.93 -10.60
N LEU A 85 -12.62 -2.22 -9.35
CA LEU A 85 -11.93 -3.46 -8.99
C LEU A 85 -12.77 -4.69 -9.32
N TRP A 86 -14.09 -4.60 -9.22
CA TRP A 86 -15.00 -5.68 -9.58
C TRP A 86 -14.90 -6.12 -11.05
N GLU A 87 -14.51 -5.23 -11.96
CA GLU A 87 -14.37 -5.55 -13.40
C GLU A 87 -13.35 -6.66 -13.67
N ILE A 88 -12.34 -6.80 -12.81
CA ILE A 88 -11.29 -7.82 -12.97
C ILE A 88 -11.55 -9.09 -12.17
N VAL A 89 -12.57 -9.11 -11.30
CA VAL A 89 -12.89 -10.28 -10.47
C VAL A 89 -13.58 -11.36 -11.31
N PRO A 90 -13.13 -12.62 -11.27
CA PRO A 90 -13.75 -13.69 -12.03
C PRO A 90 -15.16 -14.01 -11.51
N LEU A 91 -16.03 -14.47 -12.40
CA LEU A 91 -17.36 -14.94 -12.03
C LEU A 91 -17.26 -16.11 -11.03
N GLY A 92 -18.17 -16.14 -10.08
CA GLY A 92 -18.20 -17.17 -9.03
C GLY A 92 -17.78 -16.63 -7.65
N ILE A 93 -17.33 -15.38 -7.56
CA ILE A 93 -16.97 -14.71 -6.30
C ILE A 93 -18.05 -13.69 -5.95
N ALA A 94 -18.39 -13.55 -4.67
CA ALA A 94 -19.35 -12.57 -4.20
C ALA A 94 -18.73 -11.16 -4.17
N PHE A 95 -19.52 -10.13 -4.57
CA PHE A 95 -19.10 -8.72 -4.55
C PHE A 95 -18.73 -8.24 -3.14
N GLU A 96 -19.35 -8.80 -2.11
CA GLU A 96 -19.06 -8.46 -0.72
C GLU A 96 -17.58 -8.65 -0.35
N MET A 97 -16.91 -9.64 -0.94
CA MET A 97 -15.47 -9.88 -0.73
C MET A 97 -14.61 -8.71 -1.22
N VAL A 98 -15.09 -7.97 -2.23
CA VAL A 98 -14.42 -6.81 -2.82
C VAL A 98 -14.86 -5.51 -2.18
N ASN A 99 -16.08 -5.48 -1.63
CA ASN A 99 -16.66 -4.26 -1.04
C ASN A 99 -16.07 -3.88 0.33
N GLN A 100 -14.77 -3.94 0.43
CA GLN A 100 -13.99 -3.55 1.62
C GLN A 100 -12.68 -2.89 1.20
N SER A 101 -11.98 -2.29 2.15
CA SER A 101 -10.62 -1.79 1.87
C SER A 101 -9.66 -2.95 1.66
N MET A 102 -8.94 -2.96 0.54
CA MET A 102 -8.03 -4.03 0.14
C MET A 102 -6.73 -3.98 0.92
N THR A 103 -6.74 -4.54 2.13
CA THR A 103 -5.53 -4.80 2.90
C THR A 103 -4.85 -6.10 2.42
N LYS A 104 -3.59 -6.33 2.81
CA LYS A 104 -2.86 -7.57 2.49
C LYS A 104 -3.67 -8.83 2.86
N LYS A 105 -4.31 -8.83 4.02
CA LYS A 105 -5.15 -9.95 4.48
C LYS A 105 -6.41 -10.13 3.62
N ALA A 106 -7.05 -9.04 3.20
CA ALA A 106 -8.23 -9.08 2.34
C ALA A 106 -7.88 -9.62 0.96
N VAL A 107 -6.79 -9.15 0.35
CA VAL A 107 -6.30 -9.64 -0.95
C VAL A 107 -5.94 -11.13 -0.90
N SER A 108 -5.22 -11.55 0.14
CA SER A 108 -4.91 -12.98 0.33
C SER A 108 -6.17 -13.84 0.44
N ARG A 109 -7.18 -13.35 1.16
CA ARG A 109 -8.47 -14.04 1.32
C ARG A 109 -9.21 -14.17 -0.01
N ILE A 110 -9.27 -13.12 -0.83
CA ILE A 110 -9.94 -13.15 -2.13
C ILE A 110 -9.25 -14.13 -3.07
N ILE A 111 -7.91 -14.12 -3.13
CA ILE A 111 -7.15 -15.04 -3.99
C ILE A 111 -7.39 -16.49 -3.55
N ASN A 112 -7.39 -16.76 -2.25
CA ASN A 112 -7.66 -18.10 -1.73
C ASN A 112 -9.10 -18.56 -2.05
N GLN A 113 -10.08 -17.66 -1.87
CA GLN A 113 -11.48 -17.93 -2.23
C GLN A 113 -11.63 -18.19 -3.74
N CYS A 114 -10.99 -17.35 -4.57
CA CYS A 114 -10.97 -17.53 -6.02
C CYS A 114 -10.41 -18.91 -6.41
N TYR A 115 -9.29 -19.31 -5.81
CA TYR A 115 -8.70 -20.63 -6.06
C TYR A 115 -9.64 -21.78 -5.73
N ARG A 116 -10.38 -21.68 -4.62
CA ARG A 116 -11.31 -22.73 -4.17
C ARG A 116 -12.57 -22.79 -5.02
N MET A 117 -13.15 -21.63 -5.40
CA MET A 117 -14.47 -21.56 -6.04
C MET A 117 -14.39 -21.60 -7.57
N VAL A 118 -13.32 -21.10 -8.17
CA VAL A 118 -13.22 -20.91 -9.63
C VAL A 118 -12.07 -21.74 -10.25
N GLY A 119 -11.12 -22.17 -9.42
CA GLY A 119 -10.02 -23.03 -9.84
C GLY A 119 -8.75 -22.27 -10.23
N LEU A 120 -7.70 -23.02 -10.61
CA LEU A 120 -6.34 -22.52 -10.77
C LEU A 120 -6.20 -21.46 -11.86
N LYS A 121 -6.67 -21.76 -13.09
CA LYS A 121 -6.44 -20.88 -14.26
C LYS A 121 -7.05 -19.48 -14.10
N PRO A 122 -8.35 -19.33 -13.72
CA PRO A 122 -8.92 -18.00 -13.48
C PRO A 122 -8.24 -17.25 -12.32
N THR A 123 -7.78 -17.96 -11.30
CA THR A 123 -7.07 -17.35 -10.16
C THR A 123 -5.73 -16.74 -10.59
N VAL A 124 -4.98 -17.41 -11.46
CA VAL A 124 -3.71 -16.86 -11.97
C VAL A 124 -3.96 -15.63 -12.82
N ILE A 125 -4.95 -15.65 -13.71
CA ILE A 125 -5.31 -14.48 -14.53
C ILE A 125 -5.76 -13.32 -13.64
N PHE A 126 -6.57 -13.60 -12.64
CA PHE A 126 -7.00 -12.61 -11.67
C PHE A 126 -5.83 -12.00 -10.87
N ALA A 127 -4.90 -12.82 -10.41
CA ALA A 127 -3.71 -12.36 -9.69
C ALA A 127 -2.84 -11.44 -10.55
N ASP A 128 -2.68 -11.76 -11.84
CA ASP A 128 -1.98 -10.92 -12.81
C ASP A 128 -2.67 -9.56 -13.02
N GLN A 129 -3.97 -9.57 -13.28
CA GLN A 129 -4.76 -8.34 -13.44
C GLN A 129 -4.73 -7.49 -12.17
N LEU A 130 -4.82 -8.13 -11.01
CA LEU A 130 -4.73 -7.47 -9.71
C LEU A 130 -3.36 -6.79 -9.50
N MET A 131 -2.28 -7.43 -9.95
CA MET A 131 -0.93 -6.88 -9.91
C MET A 131 -0.82 -5.62 -10.77
N TYR A 132 -1.25 -5.68 -12.03
CA TYR A 132 -1.20 -4.51 -12.93
C TYR A 132 -2.06 -3.35 -12.42
N THR A 133 -3.28 -3.65 -11.98
CA THR A 133 -4.17 -2.65 -11.37
C THR A 133 -3.53 -2.03 -10.13
N GLY A 134 -2.93 -2.85 -9.27
CA GLY A 134 -2.24 -2.35 -8.08
C GLY A 134 -1.09 -1.39 -8.41
N TYR A 135 -0.25 -1.71 -9.38
CA TYR A 135 0.84 -0.84 -9.82
C TYR A 135 0.32 0.47 -10.42
N GLU A 136 -0.71 0.42 -11.25
CA GLU A 136 -1.32 1.61 -11.85
C GLU A 136 -1.83 2.56 -10.77
N TYR A 137 -2.60 2.06 -9.81
CA TYR A 137 -3.15 2.92 -8.75
C TYR A 137 -2.11 3.30 -7.69
N SER A 138 -1.04 2.53 -7.50
CA SER A 138 0.11 2.95 -6.70
C SER A 138 0.81 4.16 -7.33
N THR A 139 1.03 4.14 -8.63
CA THR A 139 1.59 5.27 -9.38
C THR A 139 0.68 6.50 -9.29
N ARG A 140 -0.63 6.32 -9.48
CA ARG A 140 -1.62 7.41 -9.39
C ARG A 140 -1.74 7.98 -7.98
N SER A 141 -1.47 7.19 -6.93
CA SER A 141 -1.51 7.66 -5.55
C SER A 141 -0.45 8.72 -5.25
N GLY A 142 0.66 8.73 -6.00
CA GLY A 142 1.80 9.63 -5.78
C GLY A 142 2.44 9.47 -4.40
N SER A 143 2.24 8.32 -3.73
CA SER A 143 2.80 8.04 -2.42
C SER A 143 4.32 7.93 -2.50
N SER A 144 5.01 8.65 -1.62
CA SER A 144 6.46 8.63 -1.50
C SER A 144 6.86 8.52 -0.04
N ILE A 145 7.84 7.67 0.27
CA ILE A 145 8.31 7.42 1.63
C ILE A 145 9.81 7.70 1.65
N GLY A 146 10.23 8.61 2.53
CA GLY A 146 11.63 8.89 2.80
C GLY A 146 12.03 8.46 4.21
N ILE A 147 13.34 8.33 4.46
CA ILE A 147 13.86 8.01 5.80
C ILE A 147 13.39 9.04 6.85
N ASN A 148 13.32 10.32 6.46
CA ASN A 148 12.89 11.41 7.34
C ASN A 148 11.39 11.36 7.70
N ASP A 149 10.62 10.49 7.05
CA ASP A 149 9.21 10.29 7.37
C ASP A 149 9.01 9.34 8.57
N PHE A 150 10.07 8.65 8.99
CA PHE A 150 10.05 7.79 10.17
C PHE A 150 10.53 8.59 11.38
N GLU A 151 9.62 8.85 12.31
CA GLU A 151 9.96 9.47 13.58
C GLU A 151 10.44 8.42 14.58
N ILE A 152 11.54 8.76 15.27
CA ILE A 152 12.06 7.91 16.35
C ILE A 152 11.14 8.08 17.56
N PRO A 153 10.55 7.00 18.11
CA PRO A 153 9.71 7.10 19.28
C PRO A 153 10.55 7.45 20.51
N ASP A 154 10.00 8.32 21.39
CA ASP A 154 10.70 8.76 22.61
C ASP A 154 10.96 7.60 23.59
N GLU A 155 10.15 6.55 23.49
CA GLU A 155 10.26 5.34 24.31
C GLU A 155 11.43 4.43 23.89
N LYS A 156 12.03 4.65 22.72
CA LYS A 156 13.10 3.79 22.19
C LYS A 156 14.27 3.65 23.14
N ALA A 157 14.76 4.76 23.70
CA ALA A 157 15.90 4.74 24.64
C ALA A 157 15.59 3.84 25.84
N LYS A 158 14.44 4.02 26.47
CA LYS A 158 14.01 3.22 27.64
C LYS A 158 13.89 1.72 27.31
N LEU A 159 13.37 1.40 26.10
CA LEU A 159 13.22 0.01 25.69
C LEU A 159 14.57 -0.67 25.41
N ILE A 160 15.55 0.10 24.91
CA ILE A 160 16.92 -0.39 24.71
C ILE A 160 17.61 -0.58 26.05
N ASP A 161 17.57 0.41 26.94
CA ASP A 161 18.19 0.34 28.28
C ASP A 161 17.68 -0.87 29.07
N MET A 162 16.37 -1.16 28.99
CA MET A 162 15.79 -2.37 29.59
C MET A 162 16.33 -3.65 28.98
N ALA A 163 16.46 -3.70 27.66
CA ALA A 163 16.98 -4.89 26.97
C ALA A 163 18.47 -5.11 27.30
N GLU A 164 19.25 -4.03 27.37
CA GLU A 164 20.68 -4.09 27.75
C GLU A 164 20.85 -4.58 29.19
N ALA A 165 19.98 -4.14 30.11
CA ALA A 165 20.00 -4.63 31.48
C ALA A 165 19.68 -6.15 31.56
N GLU A 166 18.69 -6.63 30.82
CA GLU A 166 18.36 -8.04 30.72
C GLU A 166 19.54 -8.86 30.11
N VAL A 167 20.19 -8.32 29.06
CA VAL A 167 21.36 -8.97 28.44
C VAL A 167 22.51 -9.08 29.43
N LYS A 168 22.79 -8.01 30.19
CA LYS A 168 23.85 -7.99 31.20
C LYS A 168 23.62 -9.03 32.29
N GLU A 169 22.36 -9.19 32.74
CA GLU A 169 22.01 -10.24 33.71
C GLU A 169 22.34 -11.63 33.18
N ILE A 170 22.04 -11.92 31.90
CA ILE A 170 22.38 -13.19 31.25
C ILE A 170 23.89 -13.35 31.12
N GLU A 171 24.64 -12.29 30.90
CA GLU A 171 26.10 -12.31 30.84
C GLU A 171 26.70 -12.64 32.22
N ASP A 172 26.17 -12.05 33.28
CA ASP A 172 26.60 -12.34 34.65
C ASP A 172 26.28 -13.79 35.03
N GLN A 173 25.11 -14.32 34.65
CA GLN A 173 24.78 -15.74 34.84
C GLN A 173 25.71 -16.67 34.08
N TYR A 174 26.13 -16.30 32.86
CA TYR A 174 27.10 -17.06 32.09
C TYR A 174 28.48 -17.01 32.74
N ALA A 175 28.93 -15.88 33.23
CA ALA A 175 30.21 -15.72 33.94
C ALA A 175 30.23 -16.54 35.25
N ALA A 176 29.08 -16.65 35.90
CA ALA A 176 28.92 -17.49 37.10
C ALA A 176 28.80 -19.01 36.80
N GLY A 177 28.81 -19.39 35.51
CA GLY A 177 28.70 -20.82 35.11
C GLY A 177 27.30 -21.41 35.20
N LEU A 178 26.27 -20.58 35.41
CA LEU A 178 24.86 -21.00 35.54
C LEU A 178 24.18 -21.32 34.21
N VAL A 179 24.70 -20.79 33.12
CA VAL A 179 24.13 -20.90 31.76
C VAL A 179 25.20 -21.34 30.78
N THR A 180 24.85 -22.20 29.85
CA THR A 180 25.75 -22.62 28.77
C THR A 180 25.87 -21.54 27.69
N GLN A 181 26.92 -21.59 26.85
CA GLN A 181 27.11 -20.64 25.75
C GLN A 181 25.95 -20.64 24.76
N GLY A 182 25.37 -21.81 24.45
CA GLY A 182 24.22 -21.93 23.56
C GLY A 182 22.96 -21.31 24.14
N GLU A 183 22.72 -21.50 25.45
CA GLU A 183 21.61 -20.88 26.16
C GLU A 183 21.74 -19.35 26.24
N LYS A 184 22.95 -18.84 26.56
CA LYS A 184 23.25 -17.41 26.52
C LYS A 184 22.89 -16.83 25.15
N TYR A 185 23.38 -17.43 24.05
CA TYR A 185 23.14 -16.98 22.70
C TYR A 185 21.63 -16.92 22.37
N ASN A 186 20.89 -17.99 22.66
CA ASN A 186 19.45 -18.03 22.39
C ASN A 186 18.66 -17.00 23.22
N LYS A 187 18.99 -16.83 24.50
CA LYS A 187 18.34 -15.85 25.38
C LYS A 187 18.60 -14.42 24.92
N VAL A 188 19.81 -14.09 24.52
CA VAL A 188 20.18 -12.76 24.03
C VAL A 188 19.42 -12.43 22.73
N ILE A 189 19.34 -13.39 21.79
CA ILE A 189 18.55 -13.21 20.56
C ILE A 189 17.07 -12.96 20.88
N ASP A 190 16.50 -13.72 21.81
CA ASP A 190 15.09 -13.55 22.18
C ASP A 190 14.83 -12.18 22.85
N ILE A 191 15.74 -11.70 23.69
CA ILE A 191 15.66 -10.37 24.30
C ILE A 191 15.65 -9.29 23.22
N TRP A 192 16.60 -9.32 22.27
CA TRP A 192 16.69 -8.33 21.19
C TRP A 192 15.51 -8.43 20.21
N SER A 193 15.02 -9.63 19.91
CA SER A 193 13.82 -9.81 19.08
C SER A 193 12.60 -9.16 19.73
N ARG A 194 12.38 -9.40 21.02
CA ARG A 194 11.29 -8.76 21.80
C ARG A 194 11.44 -7.25 21.88
N ALA A 195 12.66 -6.74 22.04
CA ALA A 195 12.94 -5.30 22.06
C ALA A 195 12.62 -4.66 20.71
N ASN A 196 13.04 -5.30 19.60
CA ASN A 196 12.74 -4.84 18.24
C ASN A 196 11.24 -4.78 17.98
N ASP A 197 10.49 -5.79 18.38
CA ASP A 197 9.02 -5.81 18.23
C ASP A 197 8.34 -4.68 19.04
N LYS A 198 8.81 -4.42 20.25
CA LYS A 198 8.29 -3.33 21.10
C LYS A 198 8.57 -1.95 20.46
N VAL A 199 9.81 -1.73 20.00
CA VAL A 199 10.20 -0.47 19.33
C VAL A 199 9.41 -0.29 18.03
N SER A 200 9.25 -1.35 17.24
CA SER A 200 8.44 -1.31 16.01
C SER A 200 6.99 -0.97 16.29
N LYS A 201 6.39 -1.55 17.32
CA LYS A 201 5.03 -1.22 17.76
C LYS A 201 4.90 0.25 18.18
N ALA A 202 5.82 0.74 19.02
CA ALA A 202 5.82 2.11 19.48
C ALA A 202 5.94 3.11 18.32
N MET A 203 6.83 2.83 17.35
CA MET A 203 6.99 3.63 16.14
C MET A 203 5.69 3.66 15.31
N MET A 204 5.08 2.50 15.08
CA MET A 204 3.84 2.39 14.31
C MET A 204 2.67 3.10 15.00
N GLU A 205 2.59 3.01 16.32
CA GLU A 205 1.56 3.69 17.09
C GLU A 205 1.71 5.21 17.01
N ARG A 206 2.93 5.72 17.08
CA ARG A 206 3.22 7.14 16.91
C ARG A 206 2.86 7.63 15.51
N LEU A 207 3.29 6.91 14.47
CA LEU A 207 2.95 7.23 13.07
C LEU A 207 1.44 7.22 12.81
N SER A 208 0.69 6.33 13.46
CA SER A 208 -0.77 6.25 13.31
C SER A 208 -1.51 7.42 13.96
N LYS A 209 -0.92 8.05 14.98
CA LYS A 209 -1.49 9.18 15.73
C LYS A 209 -1.03 10.55 15.22
N GLU A 210 -0.08 10.57 14.28
CA GLU A 210 0.46 11.82 13.77
C GLU A 210 -0.62 12.64 13.04
N GLN A 211 -0.75 13.90 13.45
CA GLN A 211 -1.61 14.87 12.79
C GLN A 211 -0.84 15.57 11.68
N VAL A 212 -1.26 15.38 10.44
CA VAL A 212 -0.72 16.13 9.31
C VAL A 212 -1.36 17.50 9.29
N ILE A 213 -0.56 18.54 9.49
CA ILE A 213 -1.00 19.94 9.36
C ILE A 213 -0.89 20.33 7.89
N GLY A 214 -1.99 20.79 7.30
CA GLY A 214 -2.04 21.30 5.92
C GLY A 214 -1.31 22.63 5.78
N PRO A 215 -1.11 23.11 4.53
CA PRO A 215 -0.51 24.40 4.26
C PRO A 215 -1.29 25.57 4.87
N ASP A 216 -2.57 25.36 5.17
CA ASP A 216 -3.48 26.34 5.78
C ASP A 216 -3.40 26.36 7.33
N GLY A 217 -2.45 25.62 7.95
CA GLY A 217 -2.29 25.51 9.39
C GLY A 217 -3.38 24.70 10.09
N GLN A 218 -4.33 24.16 9.35
CA GLN A 218 -5.40 23.32 9.88
C GLN A 218 -4.97 21.83 9.86
N PRO A 219 -5.35 21.05 10.89
CA PRO A 219 -5.10 19.63 10.86
C PRO A 219 -5.86 18.99 9.68
N VAL A 220 -5.12 18.47 8.73
CA VAL A 220 -5.72 17.63 7.69
C VAL A 220 -6.25 16.38 8.39
N ARG A 221 -7.53 16.09 8.21
CA ARG A 221 -8.19 14.94 8.83
C ARG A 221 -7.31 13.70 8.67
N PRO A 222 -6.91 13.04 9.75
CA PRO A 222 -6.05 11.87 9.64
C PRO A 222 -6.73 10.85 8.73
N LEU A 223 -5.97 10.35 7.78
CA LEU A 223 -6.39 9.22 6.98
C LEU A 223 -6.75 8.08 7.93
N PRO A 224 -7.92 7.44 7.81
CA PRO A 224 -8.28 6.35 8.71
C PRO A 224 -7.16 5.32 8.76
N GLN A 225 -6.87 4.83 9.96
CA GLN A 225 -5.77 4.00 10.45
C GLN A 225 -5.44 2.70 9.70
N ALA A 226 -5.68 2.61 8.42
CA ALA A 226 -5.54 1.38 7.65
C ALA A 226 -4.27 1.29 6.80
N LEU A 227 -3.32 2.19 6.99
CA LEU A 227 -2.00 2.03 6.41
C LEU A 227 -1.11 1.27 7.40
N SER A 228 -1.17 -0.03 7.31
CA SER A 228 -0.12 -0.94 7.73
C SER A 228 1.24 -0.52 7.14
N PRO A 229 2.37 -0.86 7.76
CA PRO A 229 3.66 -0.19 7.92
C PRO A 229 4.36 0.48 6.73
N THR A 230 3.74 0.63 5.60
CA THR A 230 4.38 1.17 4.40
C THR A 230 3.66 2.36 3.75
N GLY A 231 2.63 2.90 4.39
CA GLY A 231 1.79 3.86 3.72
C GLY A 231 1.53 5.12 4.52
N ARG A 232 2.54 5.92 4.77
CA ARG A 232 2.32 7.35 4.99
C ARG A 232 1.75 7.90 3.69
N ALA A 233 0.49 8.36 3.72
CA ALA A 233 0.00 9.14 2.60
C ALA A 233 0.99 10.28 2.38
N SER A 234 1.52 10.37 1.16
CA SER A 234 2.41 11.44 0.77
C SER A 234 1.84 12.74 1.30
N ARG A 235 2.60 13.45 2.13
CA ARG A 235 2.35 14.88 2.36
C ARG A 235 2.14 15.46 0.96
N PRO A 236 1.04 16.19 0.70
CA PRO A 236 0.99 16.97 -0.52
C PRO A 236 2.26 17.79 -0.49
N ARG A 237 3.11 17.59 -1.48
CA ARG A 237 4.38 18.29 -1.61
C ARG A 237 3.98 19.75 -1.65
N ALA A 238 3.96 20.41 -0.47
CA ALA A 238 3.83 21.84 -0.39
C ALA A 238 4.86 22.35 -1.40
N ALA A 239 4.43 23.11 -2.37
CA ALA A 239 5.23 23.62 -3.43
C ALA A 239 6.50 24.23 -2.81
N ARG A 240 7.52 23.40 -2.66
CA ARG A 240 8.85 23.90 -2.34
C ARG A 240 9.18 24.78 -3.50
N GLY A 241 9.35 26.03 -3.17
CA GLY A 241 9.49 27.15 -4.05
C GLY A 241 10.18 26.78 -5.34
N ARG A 242 9.57 27.20 -6.42
CA ARG A 242 10.11 27.21 -7.78
C ARG A 242 11.63 27.16 -7.73
N TRP A 243 12.21 25.98 -8.02
CA TRP A 243 13.61 25.88 -8.30
C TRP A 243 13.87 26.87 -9.44
N ARG A 244 14.37 28.08 -9.10
CA ARG A 244 14.98 28.93 -10.09
C ARG A 244 16.14 28.09 -10.60
N ARG A 245 16.07 27.62 -11.85
CA ARG A 245 17.24 27.18 -12.57
C ARG A 245 18.24 28.31 -12.44
N PRO A 246 19.47 28.10 -11.93
CA PRO A 246 20.50 29.08 -12.07
C PRO A 246 20.62 29.32 -13.57
N GLY A 247 20.50 30.57 -13.97
CA GLY A 247 20.78 30.99 -15.34
C GLY A 247 22.17 30.51 -15.73
N PRO A 248 22.43 30.28 -17.03
CA PRO A 248 23.75 29.86 -17.47
C PRO A 248 24.75 30.91 -17.01
N ALA A 249 25.71 30.50 -16.16
CA ALA A 249 26.84 31.32 -15.81
C ALA A 249 27.57 31.60 -17.11
N ALA A 250 27.69 32.89 -17.44
CA ALA A 250 28.49 33.35 -18.55
C ALA A 250 29.95 32.92 -18.33
N GLY A 251 30.50 32.20 -19.30
CA GLY A 251 31.93 32.07 -19.50
C GLY A 251 32.66 31.01 -18.69
N THR A 252 32.73 29.80 -19.21
CA THR A 252 34.00 29.03 -19.37
C THR A 252 33.67 27.81 -20.25
N ALA A 253 34.14 27.84 -21.49
CA ALA A 253 34.13 26.69 -22.39
C ALA A 253 35.10 25.61 -21.88
N PRO A 254 34.73 24.33 -21.93
CA PRO A 254 35.66 23.26 -21.55
C PRO A 254 36.80 23.09 -22.58
N PRO A 255 38.06 22.75 -22.18
CA PRO A 255 39.26 22.86 -22.99
C PRO A 255 39.55 21.71 -23.96
N TRP A 256 38.55 20.95 -24.45
CA TRP A 256 38.82 19.79 -25.31
C TRP A 256 38.04 19.78 -26.66
N ARG A 257 37.93 20.95 -27.29
CA ARG A 257 37.47 21.07 -28.67
C ARG A 257 38.57 21.60 -29.58
N THR A 258 39.61 20.79 -29.83
CA THR A 258 40.52 20.93 -30.96
C THR A 258 40.73 19.55 -31.57
N GLY A 259 40.17 19.34 -32.74
CA GLY A 259 40.34 18.12 -33.52
C GLY A 259 39.65 18.29 -34.85
N SER A 260 40.23 19.14 -35.71
CA SER A 260 39.94 19.23 -37.15
C SER A 260 40.35 17.92 -37.82
N GLY A 261 39.40 17.10 -38.27
CA GLY A 261 39.63 15.98 -39.19
C GLY A 261 39.06 16.31 -40.56
N PRO A 262 39.73 15.94 -41.66
CA PRO A 262 39.38 16.40 -43.03
C PRO A 262 38.19 15.63 -43.60
N ALA A 263 37.46 16.30 -44.48
CA ALA A 263 36.35 15.77 -45.25
C ALA A 263 36.81 14.66 -46.23
N PRO A 264 36.03 13.58 -46.43
CA PRO A 264 36.22 12.67 -47.53
C PRO A 264 35.53 13.18 -48.77
N GLY A 265 36.36 13.28 -49.85
CA GLY A 265 35.94 13.67 -51.17
C GLY A 265 35.07 12.68 -51.89
N SER A 266 34.34 13.19 -52.80
CA SER A 266 33.58 12.58 -53.90
C SER A 266 34.32 11.50 -54.70
N ARG A 267 33.69 10.34 -54.84
CA ARG A 267 33.52 9.61 -56.12
C ARG A 267 32.36 8.61 -55.96
#